data_72c2cbd5ac994fa47c36fb756e5de05a
#
_entry.id   72c2cbd5ac994fa47c36fb756e5de05a
#
_cell.length_a   1.000
_cell.length_b   1.000
_cell.length_c   1.000
_cell.angle_alpha   90.00
_cell.angle_beta   90.00
_cell.angle_gamma   90.00
#
_symmetry.space_group_name_H-M   'P 1'
#
loop_
_entity.id
_entity.type
_entity.pdbx_description
1 polymer ?
#
loop_
_entity_poly.entity_id
_entity_poly.type
_entity_poly.pdbx_seq_one_letter_code
_entity_poly.pdbx_strand_id
1 'polypeptide(L)'
;MNKSDQKQYFLADNLKAIGVSLLSVLGVTVLLAIIMFIFVREQEESRAKEILDNVRVVFRDAEITLDYLNALPYESCDVANLSEMRKTLFRSRFVKEIGFYQNDKLLCSTYLGILDEPIEEDKPDFYTQLDDAFWINTPLQLFDKQATGTIVKRGRYNAVLDMDSVIGYSYTQDWQLFYNGDKFYHMAGNPGLVDSTLSQEDMDARTGYFSLRFILCDERYTNTCLKVRSDHGRVLDLHMGKIVLFVFAMLMTAALTHMLTFNYLRRRRSLESRVSKGLKEHKFYCLYQPFVDLQTGKVIGCEVLSRFEDEFGPIYPDE
;
A
#
# COMPACT_ATOMS: atom_id res chain seq x y z
N MET A 1 -20.38 -39.20 -39.44
CA MET A 1 -20.80 -37.91 -38.83
C MET A 1 -20.84 -36.81 -39.89
N ASN A 2 -21.98 -36.14 -40.06
CA ASN A 2 -22.15 -35.14 -41.12
C ASN A 2 -21.28 -33.88 -40.87
N LYS A 3 -20.72 -33.24 -41.92
CA LYS A 3 -19.89 -32.03 -41.80
C LYS A 3 -20.60 -30.87 -41.05
N SER A 4 -21.92 -30.80 -41.08
CA SER A 4 -22.72 -29.82 -40.34
C SER A 4 -22.65 -30.06 -38.80
N ASP A 5 -22.72 -31.33 -38.38
CA ASP A 5 -22.70 -31.72 -36.95
C ASP A 5 -21.32 -31.49 -36.35
N GLN A 6 -20.24 -31.76 -37.07
CA GLN A 6 -18.87 -31.42 -36.64
C GLN A 6 -18.68 -29.94 -36.38
N LYS A 7 -19.22 -29.08 -37.23
CA LYS A 7 -19.14 -27.64 -37.10
C LYS A 7 -19.92 -27.12 -35.89
N GLN A 8 -21.09 -27.68 -35.64
CA GLN A 8 -21.94 -27.30 -34.51
C GLN A 8 -21.29 -27.70 -33.15
N TYR A 9 -20.72 -28.90 -33.08
CA TYR A 9 -20.01 -29.38 -31.90
C TYR A 9 -18.73 -28.58 -31.62
N PHE A 10 -17.97 -28.22 -32.67
CA PHE A 10 -16.78 -27.37 -32.54
C PHE A 10 -17.13 -25.98 -31.96
N LEU A 11 -18.24 -25.39 -32.40
CA LEU A 11 -18.74 -24.11 -31.93
C LEU A 11 -19.15 -24.19 -30.44
N ALA A 12 -19.87 -25.25 -30.07
CA ALA A 12 -20.32 -25.50 -28.70
C ALA A 12 -19.14 -25.71 -27.73
N ASP A 13 -18.10 -26.43 -28.15
CA ASP A 13 -16.89 -26.62 -27.33
C ASP A 13 -16.08 -25.34 -27.16
N ASN A 14 -15.97 -24.55 -28.23
CA ASN A 14 -15.34 -23.25 -28.15
C ASN A 14 -16.07 -22.31 -27.19
N LEU A 15 -17.41 -22.25 -27.25
CA LEU A 15 -18.21 -21.44 -26.34
C LEU A 15 -18.04 -21.87 -24.87
N LYS A 16 -18.02 -23.16 -24.60
CA LYS A 16 -17.77 -23.71 -23.25
C LYS A 16 -16.35 -23.39 -22.78
N ALA A 17 -15.34 -23.51 -23.63
CA ALA A 17 -13.97 -23.19 -23.32
C ALA A 17 -13.80 -21.67 -23.03
N ILE A 18 -14.47 -20.80 -23.81
CA ILE A 18 -14.52 -19.34 -23.56
C ILE A 18 -15.18 -19.06 -22.20
N GLY A 19 -16.31 -19.68 -21.89
CA GLY A 19 -17.00 -19.48 -20.60
C GLY A 19 -16.12 -19.85 -19.41
N VAL A 20 -15.44 -20.98 -19.45
CA VAL A 20 -14.51 -21.44 -18.39
C VAL A 20 -13.32 -20.49 -18.29
N SER A 21 -12.73 -20.07 -19.42
CA SER A 21 -11.60 -19.14 -19.38
C SER A 21 -12.00 -17.77 -18.83
N LEU A 22 -13.17 -17.24 -19.15
CA LEU A 22 -13.68 -16.00 -18.57
C LEU A 22 -13.86 -16.08 -17.06
N LEU A 23 -14.43 -17.18 -16.55
CA LEU A 23 -14.56 -17.39 -15.11
C LEU A 23 -13.20 -17.50 -14.42
N SER A 24 -12.25 -18.20 -15.01
CA SER A 24 -10.89 -18.33 -14.50
C SER A 24 -10.18 -16.99 -14.47
N VAL A 25 -10.27 -16.19 -15.54
CA VAL A 25 -9.69 -14.85 -15.60
C VAL A 25 -10.31 -13.96 -14.56
N LEU A 26 -11.63 -13.96 -14.38
CA LEU A 26 -12.31 -13.17 -13.36
C LEU A 26 -11.80 -13.53 -11.96
N GLY A 27 -11.72 -14.82 -11.63
CA GLY A 27 -11.23 -15.29 -10.34
C GLY A 27 -9.77 -14.86 -10.07
N VAL A 28 -8.89 -15.06 -11.04
CA VAL A 28 -7.48 -14.66 -10.95
C VAL A 28 -7.35 -13.13 -10.85
N THR A 29 -8.14 -12.38 -11.64
CA THR A 29 -8.14 -10.91 -11.59
C THR A 29 -8.50 -10.39 -10.22
N VAL A 30 -9.59 -10.89 -9.63
CA VAL A 30 -10.02 -10.48 -8.29
C VAL A 30 -8.94 -10.81 -7.25
N LEU A 31 -8.39 -12.02 -7.28
CA LEU A 31 -7.35 -12.43 -6.34
C LEU A 31 -6.10 -11.54 -6.44
N LEU A 32 -5.60 -11.33 -7.66
CA LEU A 32 -4.41 -10.50 -7.89
C LEU A 32 -4.66 -9.03 -7.56
N ALA A 33 -5.87 -8.50 -7.83
CA ALA A 33 -6.24 -7.14 -7.45
C ALA A 33 -6.22 -6.94 -5.93
N ILE A 34 -6.73 -7.92 -5.18
CA ILE A 34 -6.69 -7.91 -3.72
C ILE A 34 -5.24 -7.93 -3.21
N ILE A 35 -4.42 -8.83 -3.73
CA ILE A 35 -3.00 -8.96 -3.34
C ILE A 35 -2.25 -7.65 -3.64
N MET A 36 -2.46 -7.09 -4.83
CA MET A 36 -1.82 -5.84 -5.25
C MET A 36 -2.25 -4.67 -4.35
N PHE A 37 -3.54 -4.59 -4.02
CA PHE A 37 -4.05 -3.56 -3.12
C PHE A 37 -3.43 -3.65 -1.72
N ILE A 38 -3.38 -4.85 -1.13
CA ILE A 38 -2.75 -5.07 0.18
C ILE A 38 -1.28 -4.66 0.15
N PHE A 39 -0.54 -5.06 -0.89
CA PHE A 39 0.87 -4.71 -1.06
C PHE A 39 1.10 -3.20 -1.18
N VAL A 40 0.30 -2.51 -2.00
CA VAL A 40 0.40 -1.05 -2.18
C VAL A 40 0.07 -0.34 -0.88
N ARG A 41 -0.98 -0.75 -0.17
CA ARG A 41 -1.37 -0.18 1.10
C ARG A 41 -0.27 -0.32 2.15
N GLU A 42 0.32 -1.51 2.29
CA GLU A 42 1.40 -1.77 3.24
C GLU A 42 2.65 -0.91 2.92
N GLN A 43 2.96 -0.75 1.64
CA GLN A 43 4.07 0.09 1.20
C GLN A 43 3.82 1.57 1.50
N GLU A 44 2.60 2.08 1.26
CA GLU A 44 2.24 3.47 1.55
C GLU A 44 2.18 3.73 3.07
N GLU A 45 1.70 2.78 3.87
CA GLU A 45 1.72 2.86 5.33
C GLU A 45 3.15 2.86 5.88
N SER A 46 4.03 2.03 5.31
CA SER A 46 5.45 2.00 5.69
C SER A 46 6.14 3.35 5.43
N ARG A 47 5.84 4.00 4.30
CA ARG A 47 6.35 5.35 4.00
C ARG A 47 5.81 6.40 4.98
N ALA A 48 4.53 6.31 5.34
CA ALA A 48 3.97 7.20 6.35
C ALA A 48 4.66 7.04 7.71
N LYS A 49 4.96 5.81 8.11
CA LYS A 49 5.74 5.52 9.33
C LYS A 49 7.16 6.08 9.24
N GLU A 50 7.82 5.97 8.09
CA GLU A 50 9.15 6.54 7.87
C GLU A 50 9.16 8.07 8.06
N ILE A 51 8.13 8.78 7.56
CA ILE A 51 7.99 10.22 7.80
C ILE A 51 7.88 10.50 9.30
N LEU A 52 7.03 9.77 10.04
CA LEU A 52 6.88 9.96 11.47
C LEU A 52 8.17 9.64 12.25
N ASP A 53 8.89 8.60 11.83
CA ASP A 53 10.18 8.24 12.44
C ASP A 53 11.23 9.33 12.20
N ASN A 54 11.26 9.99 11.05
CA ASN A 54 12.11 11.14 10.80
C ASN A 54 11.77 12.30 11.77
N VAL A 55 10.49 12.57 12.01
CA VAL A 55 10.06 13.57 13.01
C VAL A 55 10.56 13.21 14.40
N ARG A 56 10.45 11.95 14.80
CA ARG A 56 10.97 11.46 16.09
C ARG A 56 12.48 11.69 16.25
N VAL A 57 13.24 11.48 15.19
CA VAL A 57 14.69 11.69 15.20
C VAL A 57 15.01 13.16 15.42
N VAL A 58 14.26 14.09 14.80
CA VAL A 58 14.44 15.53 15.00
C VAL A 58 14.18 15.95 16.44
N PHE A 59 13.04 15.54 16.99
CA PHE A 59 12.70 15.88 18.38
C PHE A 59 13.69 15.27 19.38
N ARG A 60 14.14 14.04 19.13
CA ARG A 60 15.14 13.39 19.98
C ARG A 60 16.50 14.09 19.93
N ASP A 61 16.94 14.60 18.79
CA ASP A 61 18.18 15.36 18.64
C ASP A 61 18.11 16.68 19.44
N ALA A 62 16.97 17.37 19.38
CA ALA A 62 16.70 18.56 20.20
C ALA A 62 16.70 18.23 21.69
N GLU A 63 16.02 17.17 22.09
CA GLU A 63 15.94 16.71 23.48
C GLU A 63 17.35 16.43 24.05
N ILE A 64 18.14 15.61 23.34
CA ILE A 64 19.52 15.29 23.75
C ILE A 64 20.37 16.57 23.86
N THR A 65 20.21 17.48 22.90
CA THR A 65 20.92 18.78 22.88
C THR A 65 20.56 19.62 24.10
N LEU A 66 19.27 19.77 24.39
CA LEU A 66 18.78 20.57 25.51
C LEU A 66 19.12 19.94 26.87
N ASP A 67 18.98 18.63 27.01
CA ASP A 67 19.34 17.93 28.24
C ASP A 67 20.83 18.06 28.56
N TYR A 68 21.70 17.91 27.54
CA TYR A 68 23.14 18.09 27.72
C TYR A 68 23.46 19.51 28.22
N LEU A 69 22.89 20.53 27.59
CA LEU A 69 23.17 21.94 27.97
C LEU A 69 22.63 22.28 29.35
N ASN A 70 21.43 21.78 29.72
CA ASN A 70 20.84 22.01 31.04
C ASN A 70 21.60 21.29 32.16
N ALA A 71 22.36 20.23 31.86
CA ALA A 71 23.21 19.56 32.82
C ALA A 71 24.51 20.32 33.14
N LEU A 72 24.86 21.32 32.32
CA LEU A 72 26.06 22.11 32.53
C LEU A 72 25.83 23.23 33.57
N PRO A 73 26.88 23.66 34.32
CA PRO A 73 26.76 24.60 35.43
C PRO A 73 26.75 26.09 34.99
N TYR A 74 26.21 26.38 33.82
CA TYR A 74 26.14 27.77 33.34
C TYR A 74 24.87 28.46 33.85
N GLU A 75 25.03 29.58 34.50
CA GLU A 75 23.95 30.39 35.06
C GLU A 75 23.77 31.73 34.33
N SER A 76 24.66 32.06 33.41
CA SER A 76 24.63 33.29 32.64
C SER A 76 25.05 33.05 31.20
N CYS A 77 24.71 33.96 30.30
CA CYS A 77 25.22 33.97 28.95
C CYS A 77 26.57 34.67 28.85
N ASP A 78 27.63 33.99 29.23
CA ASP A 78 29.01 34.41 29.03
C ASP A 78 29.65 33.76 27.79
N VAL A 79 30.88 34.14 27.51
CA VAL A 79 31.65 33.62 26.37
C VAL A 79 31.83 32.10 26.47
N ALA A 80 31.96 31.56 27.69
CA ALA A 80 32.15 30.09 27.88
C ALA A 80 30.86 29.33 27.57
N ASN A 81 29.71 29.78 28.08
CA ASN A 81 28.42 29.19 27.78
C ASN A 81 28.12 29.28 26.28
N LEU A 82 28.26 30.44 25.66
CA LEU A 82 28.04 30.63 24.22
C LEU A 82 28.96 29.75 23.37
N SER A 83 30.22 29.58 23.78
CA SER A 83 31.15 28.66 23.11
C SER A 83 30.67 27.21 23.18
N GLU A 84 30.16 26.79 24.34
CA GLU A 84 29.64 25.43 24.51
C GLU A 84 28.33 25.19 23.74
N MET A 85 27.43 26.17 23.73
CA MET A 85 26.22 26.13 22.87
C MET A 85 26.60 25.95 21.39
N ARG A 86 27.61 26.70 20.91
CA ARG A 86 28.08 26.56 19.49
C ARG A 86 28.71 25.20 19.20
N LYS A 87 29.48 24.63 20.12
CA LYS A 87 30.02 23.25 19.97
C LYS A 87 28.91 22.22 19.95
N THR A 88 27.91 22.38 20.80
CA THR A 88 26.76 21.49 20.88
C THR A 88 25.91 21.58 19.61
N LEU A 89 25.67 22.78 19.11
CA LEU A 89 25.01 23.03 17.84
C LEU A 89 25.75 22.31 16.66
N PHE A 90 27.07 22.42 16.65
CA PHE A 90 27.88 21.73 15.60
C PHE A 90 27.77 20.21 15.63
N ARG A 91 27.50 19.61 16.79
CA ARG A 91 27.28 18.18 16.96
C ARG A 91 25.85 17.74 16.63
N SER A 92 24.89 18.65 16.78
CA SER A 92 23.49 18.40 16.43
C SER A 92 23.33 18.34 14.91
N ARG A 93 22.42 17.49 14.47
CA ARG A 93 22.09 17.35 13.04
C ARG A 93 20.93 18.23 12.62
N PHE A 94 19.97 18.43 13.51
CA PHE A 94 18.67 19.00 13.17
C PHE A 94 18.38 20.33 13.86
N VAL A 95 19.07 20.65 14.95
CA VAL A 95 18.98 21.95 15.58
C VAL A 95 19.70 22.98 14.72
N LYS A 96 19.07 24.12 14.47
CA LYS A 96 19.61 25.22 13.65
C LYS A 96 20.14 26.36 14.48
N GLU A 97 19.57 26.56 15.65
CA GLU A 97 19.98 27.62 16.60
C GLU A 97 19.68 27.17 18.02
N ILE A 98 20.49 27.61 18.96
CA ILE A 98 20.29 27.41 20.40
C ILE A 98 20.30 28.77 21.08
N GLY A 99 19.30 29.05 21.92
CA GLY A 99 19.20 30.21 22.74
C GLY A 99 19.30 29.90 24.24
N PHE A 100 19.78 30.83 25.02
CA PHE A 100 19.83 30.75 26.48
C PHE A 100 18.91 31.80 27.11
N TYR A 101 18.06 31.34 28.03
CA TYR A 101 17.05 32.14 28.71
C TYR A 101 17.32 32.26 30.20
N GLN A 102 17.02 33.43 30.73
CA GLN A 102 16.99 33.70 32.16
C GLN A 102 15.85 34.67 32.48
N ASN A 103 14.99 34.34 33.45
CA ASN A 103 13.81 35.10 33.82
C ASN A 103 12.91 35.44 32.62
N ASP A 104 12.60 34.43 31.82
CA ASP A 104 11.77 34.51 30.62
C ASP A 104 12.26 35.48 29.54
N LYS A 105 13.57 35.78 29.54
CA LYS A 105 14.21 36.63 28.54
C LYS A 105 15.36 35.89 27.87
N LEU A 106 15.41 35.93 26.54
CA LEU A 106 16.53 35.47 25.74
C LEU A 106 17.73 36.44 25.96
N LEU A 107 18.82 35.91 26.49
CA LEU A 107 20.04 36.70 26.75
C LEU A 107 21.07 36.56 25.64
N CYS A 108 21.09 35.40 24.99
CA CYS A 108 21.97 35.14 23.85
C CYS A 108 21.49 33.98 23.01
N SER A 109 21.98 33.92 21.78
CA SER A 109 21.84 32.75 20.94
C SER A 109 23.14 32.40 20.21
N THR A 110 23.21 31.19 19.70
CA THR A 110 24.40 30.73 18.96
C THR A 110 24.71 31.56 17.74
N TYR A 111 23.70 32.17 17.14
CA TYR A 111 23.82 33.04 15.97
C TYR A 111 23.94 34.54 16.32
N LEU A 112 23.00 35.06 17.11
CA LEU A 112 22.98 36.49 17.45
C LEU A 112 24.12 36.88 18.41
N GLY A 113 24.69 35.89 19.12
CA GLY A 113 25.68 36.17 20.16
C GLY A 113 25.02 36.61 21.45
N ILE A 114 25.76 37.38 22.27
CA ILE A 114 25.25 38.01 23.51
C ILE A 114 24.46 39.25 23.10
N LEU A 115 23.22 39.35 23.57
CA LEU A 115 22.33 40.47 23.24
C LEU A 115 22.58 41.65 24.20
N ASP A 116 22.68 42.83 23.64
CA ASP A 116 22.76 44.09 24.45
C ASP A 116 21.43 44.34 25.15
N GLU A 117 20.32 44.06 24.47
CA GLU A 117 18.96 44.14 25.03
C GLU A 117 18.32 42.75 25.00
N PRO A 118 18.01 42.17 26.18
CA PRO A 118 17.34 40.87 26.25
C PRO A 118 15.94 40.89 25.62
N ILE A 119 15.60 39.84 24.87
CA ILE A 119 14.31 39.70 24.18
C ILE A 119 13.33 38.95 25.10
N GLU A 120 12.16 39.53 25.34
CA GLU A 120 11.10 38.89 26.12
C GLU A 120 10.56 37.66 25.37
N GLU A 121 10.30 36.62 26.15
CA GLU A 121 9.73 35.37 25.60
C GLU A 121 8.21 35.51 25.43
N ASP A 122 7.73 35.14 24.25
CA ASP A 122 6.29 35.03 24.00
C ASP A 122 5.72 33.80 24.72
N LYS A 123 4.41 33.77 24.96
CA LYS A 123 3.75 32.61 25.54
C LYS A 123 3.84 31.41 24.57
N PRO A 124 4.19 30.22 25.07
CA PRO A 124 4.22 29.02 24.21
C PRO A 124 2.82 28.66 23.72
N ASP A 125 2.78 28.01 22.56
CA ASP A 125 1.55 27.47 21.97
C ASP A 125 1.00 26.34 22.80
N PHE A 126 1.90 25.46 23.29
CA PHE A 126 1.55 24.37 24.19
C PHE A 126 2.77 23.85 24.97
N TYR A 127 2.48 23.06 25.99
CA TYR A 127 3.48 22.29 26.74
C TYR A 127 3.29 20.80 26.49
N THR A 128 4.37 20.07 26.40
CA THR A 128 4.34 18.60 26.36
C THR A 128 4.16 18.01 27.76
N GLN A 129 3.96 16.69 27.85
CA GLN A 129 3.94 15.97 29.14
C GLN A 129 5.28 16.00 29.89
N LEU A 130 6.38 16.30 29.19
CA LEU A 130 7.72 16.46 29.75
C LEU A 130 8.03 17.91 30.16
N ASP A 131 7.01 18.78 30.13
CA ASP A 131 7.09 20.21 30.42
C ASP A 131 7.96 21.00 29.42
N ASP A 132 8.11 20.49 28.20
CA ASP A 132 8.74 21.21 27.11
C ASP A 132 7.75 22.23 26.55
N ALA A 133 8.19 23.49 26.44
CA ALA A 133 7.40 24.53 25.79
C ALA A 133 7.67 24.56 24.28
N PHE A 134 6.60 24.67 23.50
CA PHE A 134 6.66 24.72 22.04
C PHE A 134 6.06 26.01 21.48
N TRP A 135 6.74 26.54 20.47
CA TRP A 135 6.24 27.60 19.58
C TRP A 135 6.30 27.10 18.15
N ILE A 136 5.17 27.12 17.49
CA ILE A 136 5.02 26.56 16.14
C ILE A 136 4.96 27.70 15.12
N ASN A 137 5.71 27.54 14.02
CA ASN A 137 5.76 28.52 12.93
C ASN A 137 6.07 29.94 13.42
N THR A 138 6.91 30.04 14.44
CA THR A 138 7.27 31.34 15.04
C THR A 138 8.25 32.08 14.13
N PRO A 139 8.01 33.40 13.88
CA PRO A 139 8.94 34.23 13.12
C PRO A 139 10.29 34.31 13.81
N LEU A 140 11.35 33.93 13.10
CA LEU A 140 12.71 33.90 13.64
C LEU A 140 13.35 35.29 13.56
N GLN A 141 13.89 35.79 14.67
CA GLN A 141 14.58 37.09 14.77
C GLN A 141 15.79 37.15 13.83
N LEU A 142 16.48 36.00 13.67
CA LEU A 142 17.64 35.87 12.80
C LEU A 142 17.38 36.29 11.35
N PHE A 143 16.17 36.09 10.84
CA PHE A 143 15.81 36.40 9.46
C PHE A 143 14.88 37.63 9.37
N ASP A 144 15.01 38.58 10.25
CA ASP A 144 14.13 39.76 10.29
C ASP A 144 12.65 39.39 10.27
N LYS A 145 12.31 38.24 10.87
CA LYS A 145 10.97 37.65 10.90
C LYS A 145 10.42 37.19 9.53
N GLN A 146 11.28 37.05 8.51
CA GLN A 146 10.87 36.60 7.18
C GLN A 146 10.82 35.05 7.08
N ALA A 147 11.49 34.34 7.97
CA ALA A 147 11.42 32.87 8.08
C ALA A 147 10.75 32.46 9.39
N THR A 148 10.07 31.34 9.37
CA THR A 148 9.46 30.75 10.56
C THR A 148 10.14 29.43 10.91
N GLY A 149 10.09 29.04 12.17
CA GLY A 149 10.63 27.79 12.67
C GLY A 149 9.80 27.25 13.83
N THR A 150 10.01 25.99 14.14
CA THR A 150 9.49 25.39 15.38
C THR A 150 10.54 25.53 16.46
N ILE A 151 10.18 26.13 17.60
CA ILE A 151 11.04 26.33 18.75
C ILE A 151 10.59 25.36 19.85
N VAL A 152 11.53 24.67 20.45
CA VAL A 152 11.33 23.84 21.66
C VAL A 152 12.24 24.35 22.76
N LYS A 153 11.69 24.57 23.95
CA LYS A 153 12.46 25.02 25.14
C LYS A 153 12.30 24.00 26.25
N ARG A 154 13.42 23.66 26.86
CA ARG A 154 13.51 22.87 28.08
C ARG A 154 14.46 23.57 29.07
N GLY A 155 13.97 23.85 30.24
CA GLY A 155 14.77 24.58 31.25
C GLY A 155 15.23 25.95 30.76
N ARG A 156 16.55 26.17 30.75
CA ARG A 156 17.16 27.47 30.38
C ARG A 156 17.50 27.61 28.90
N TYR A 157 17.37 26.55 28.11
CA TYR A 157 17.75 26.55 26.69
C TYR A 157 16.57 26.26 25.79
N ASN A 158 16.60 26.90 24.62
CA ASN A 158 15.72 26.50 23.51
C ASN A 158 16.54 26.02 22.32
N ALA A 159 15.86 25.30 21.44
CA ALA A 159 16.37 24.85 20.15
C ALA A 159 15.40 25.23 19.05
N VAL A 160 15.91 25.80 17.97
CA VAL A 160 15.16 26.11 16.76
C VAL A 160 15.29 24.92 15.80
N LEU A 161 14.16 24.39 15.35
CA LEU A 161 14.07 23.23 14.45
C LEU A 161 13.52 23.67 13.10
N ASP A 162 14.16 23.15 12.04
CA ASP A 162 13.64 23.27 10.68
C ASP A 162 12.95 21.95 10.32
N MET A 163 11.65 21.91 10.54
CA MET A 163 10.87 20.68 10.33
C MET A 163 10.70 20.34 8.85
N ASP A 164 10.55 21.34 7.98
CA ASP A 164 10.27 21.12 6.56
C ASP A 164 11.46 20.51 5.81
N SER A 165 12.69 20.94 6.13
CA SER A 165 13.88 20.41 5.46
C SER A 165 14.24 18.99 5.87
N VAL A 166 13.70 18.50 6.99
CA VAL A 166 14.09 17.21 7.59
C VAL A 166 13.14 16.07 7.18
N ILE A 167 11.86 16.38 7.11
CA ILE A 167 10.83 15.35 6.86
C ILE A 167 10.89 14.84 5.41
N GLY A 168 11.45 15.64 4.52
CA GLY A 168 11.68 15.25 3.14
C GLY A 168 10.43 15.29 2.25
N TYR A 169 10.66 15.14 0.96
CA TYR A 169 9.62 15.14 -0.06
C TYR A 169 9.15 13.71 -0.32
N SER A 170 7.84 13.46 -0.20
CA SER A 170 7.22 12.21 -0.64
C SER A 170 6.54 12.41 -1.99
N TYR A 171 6.98 11.65 -3.01
CA TYR A 171 6.40 11.76 -4.34
C TYR A 171 4.94 11.29 -4.41
N THR A 172 4.61 10.24 -3.66
CA THR A 172 3.27 9.62 -3.72
C THR A 172 2.30 10.14 -2.69
N GLN A 173 2.79 10.88 -1.68
CA GLN A 173 2.02 11.24 -0.51
C GLN A 173 2.02 12.75 -0.30
N ASP A 174 0.83 13.31 -0.06
CA ASP A 174 0.66 14.58 0.61
C ASP A 174 0.56 14.31 2.11
N TRP A 175 1.31 15.04 2.92
CA TRP A 175 1.35 14.83 4.36
C TRP A 175 1.27 16.15 5.12
N GLN A 176 0.76 16.07 6.33
CA GLN A 176 0.69 17.19 7.27
C GLN A 176 1.01 16.67 8.67
N LEU A 177 2.02 17.29 9.28
CA LEU A 177 2.33 17.14 10.70
C LEU A 177 1.57 18.21 11.49
N PHE A 178 0.92 17.81 12.56
CA PHE A 178 0.12 18.71 13.39
C PHE A 178 0.11 18.25 14.85
N TYR A 179 -0.13 19.21 15.74
CA TYR A 179 -0.43 18.95 17.14
C TYR A 179 -1.94 18.93 17.33
N ASN A 180 -2.47 17.87 17.93
CA ASN A 180 -3.90 17.63 18.18
C ASN A 180 -4.18 17.59 19.70
N GLY A 181 -3.96 18.71 20.38
CA GLY A 181 -4.26 18.89 21.81
C GLY A 181 -5.53 19.73 22.01
N ASP A 182 -5.52 20.59 23.02
CA ASP A 182 -6.60 21.55 23.31
C ASP A 182 -6.86 22.49 22.12
N LYS A 183 -5.82 22.78 21.36
CA LYS A 183 -5.88 23.53 20.11
C LYS A 183 -5.15 22.74 19.02
N PHE A 184 -5.56 23.02 17.80
CA PHE A 184 -4.89 22.51 16.61
C PHE A 184 -3.75 23.44 16.19
N TYR A 185 -2.56 22.89 15.97
CA TYR A 185 -1.43 23.61 15.40
C TYR A 185 -0.85 22.85 14.21
N HIS A 186 -0.81 23.51 13.06
CA HIS A 186 -0.09 23.00 11.89
C HIS A 186 1.41 23.17 12.12
N MET A 187 2.19 22.09 12.09
CA MET A 187 3.63 22.11 12.37
C MET A 187 4.47 22.11 11.09
N ALA A 188 4.14 21.27 10.12
CA ALA A 188 4.89 21.13 8.87
C ALA A 188 4.07 20.41 7.77
N GLY A 189 4.55 20.48 6.53
CA GLY A 189 3.96 19.81 5.37
C GLY A 189 2.83 20.59 4.73
N ASN A 190 1.89 19.90 4.06
CA ASN A 190 0.84 20.53 3.28
C ASN A 190 -0.32 21.00 4.17
N PRO A 191 -0.51 22.32 4.39
CA PRO A 191 -1.65 22.82 5.15
C PRO A 191 -2.96 22.49 4.44
N GLY A 192 -4.02 22.20 5.23
CA GLY A 192 -5.37 21.92 4.69
C GLY A 192 -5.70 20.46 4.45
N LEU A 193 -4.84 19.52 4.82
CA LEU A 193 -5.24 18.12 4.98
C LEU A 193 -6.06 17.93 6.27
N VAL A 194 -5.69 18.68 7.30
CA VAL A 194 -6.43 18.86 8.57
C VAL A 194 -6.39 20.35 8.90
N ASP A 195 -7.51 20.92 9.28
CA ASP A 195 -7.68 22.35 9.60
C ASP A 195 -8.24 22.59 11.00
N SER A 196 -8.60 21.51 11.73
CA SER A 196 -9.17 21.55 13.07
C SER A 196 -8.77 20.33 13.89
N THR A 197 -8.96 20.40 15.20
CA THR A 197 -8.77 19.25 16.09
C THR A 197 -9.64 18.06 15.67
N LEU A 198 -9.04 16.88 15.69
CA LEU A 198 -9.70 15.61 15.36
C LEU A 198 -10.11 14.89 16.63
N SER A 199 -11.35 14.37 16.66
CA SER A 199 -11.77 13.44 17.71
C SER A 199 -11.10 12.08 17.54
N GLN A 200 -11.07 11.26 18.60
CA GLN A 200 -10.55 9.90 18.52
C GLN A 200 -11.32 9.04 17.49
N GLU A 201 -12.63 9.23 17.41
CA GLU A 201 -13.47 8.56 16.40
C GLU A 201 -13.08 8.96 14.97
N ASP A 202 -12.76 10.23 14.73
CA ASP A 202 -12.27 10.71 13.43
C ASP A 202 -10.92 10.12 13.06
N MET A 203 -10.04 9.92 14.04
CA MET A 203 -8.74 9.30 13.82
C MET A 203 -8.89 7.81 13.47
N ASP A 204 -9.74 7.07 14.17
CA ASP A 204 -9.98 5.65 13.95
C ASP A 204 -10.77 5.37 12.66
N ALA A 205 -11.77 6.20 12.35
CA ALA A 205 -12.61 6.02 11.16
C ALA A 205 -11.88 6.26 9.83
N ARG A 206 -10.79 7.03 9.84
CA ARG A 206 -10.05 7.42 8.61
C ARG A 206 -8.98 6.42 8.18
N THR A 207 -8.70 5.41 8.97
CA THR A 207 -7.85 4.26 8.63
C THR A 207 -8.64 3.10 8.00
N GLY A 208 -9.70 3.39 7.26
CA GLY A 208 -10.54 2.38 6.60
C GLY A 208 -9.72 1.40 5.74
N TYR A 209 -10.12 0.14 5.72
CA TYR A 209 -9.40 -0.97 5.08
C TYR A 209 -9.08 -0.71 3.59
N PHE A 210 -9.91 0.04 2.87
CA PHE A 210 -9.74 0.38 1.46
C PHE A 210 -9.25 1.82 1.23
N SER A 211 -8.74 2.49 2.27
CA SER A 211 -8.23 3.85 2.17
C SER A 211 -6.72 3.86 2.09
N LEU A 212 -6.17 4.73 1.23
CA LEU A 212 -4.75 5.11 1.23
C LEU A 212 -4.54 6.41 2.04
N ARG A 213 -5.31 6.59 3.09
CA ARG A 213 -5.22 7.70 4.03
C ARG A 213 -4.84 7.14 5.39
N PHE A 214 -3.83 7.71 6.00
CA PHE A 214 -3.30 7.27 7.28
C PHE A 214 -3.26 8.46 8.24
N ILE A 215 -3.58 8.21 9.50
CA ILE A 215 -3.30 9.11 10.61
C ILE A 215 -2.47 8.32 11.60
N LEU A 216 -1.26 8.79 11.86
CA LEU A 216 -0.30 8.17 12.75
C LEU A 216 0.06 9.19 13.81
N CYS A 217 -0.12 8.87 15.07
CA CYS A 217 0.27 9.73 16.18
C CYS A 217 1.50 9.15 16.89
N ASP A 218 2.31 10.03 17.44
CA ASP A 218 3.48 9.62 18.18
C ASP A 218 3.11 9.19 19.60
N GLU A 219 3.66 8.08 20.08
CA GLU A 219 3.38 7.55 21.41
C GLU A 219 4.10 8.34 22.52
N ARG A 220 5.28 8.89 22.21
CA ARG A 220 6.11 9.66 23.16
C ARG A 220 5.74 11.13 23.18
N TYR A 221 5.54 11.72 22.00
CA TYR A 221 5.07 13.10 21.84
C TYR A 221 3.56 13.06 21.61
N THR A 222 2.83 12.68 22.68
CA THR A 222 1.36 12.61 22.66
C THR A 222 0.78 13.87 22.04
N ASN A 223 -0.27 13.69 21.24
CA ASN A 223 -0.92 14.71 20.44
C ASN A 223 -0.13 15.22 19.21
N THR A 224 1.11 14.76 18.96
CA THR A 224 1.79 15.02 17.69
C THR A 224 1.40 13.94 16.69
N CYS A 225 0.65 14.33 15.66
CA CYS A 225 0.07 13.42 14.70
C CYS A 225 0.47 13.79 13.27
N LEU A 226 0.63 12.77 12.44
CA LEU A 226 0.88 12.86 11.02
C LEU A 226 -0.34 12.36 10.25
N LYS A 227 -0.93 13.20 9.40
CA LYS A 227 -1.92 12.76 8.42
C LYS A 227 -1.26 12.66 7.06
N VAL A 228 -1.50 11.51 6.42
CA VAL A 228 -0.98 11.21 5.08
C VAL A 228 -2.14 10.86 4.18
N ARG A 229 -2.10 11.40 2.96
CA ARG A 229 -3.02 11.08 1.87
C ARG A 229 -2.20 10.72 0.65
N SER A 230 -2.25 9.45 0.21
CA SER A 230 -1.60 9.04 -1.03
C SER A 230 -2.43 9.46 -2.24
N ASP A 231 -1.79 10.05 -3.22
CA ASP A 231 -2.38 10.39 -4.50
C ASP A 231 -2.45 9.17 -5.41
N HIS A 232 -3.67 8.78 -5.81
CA HIS A 232 -3.90 7.57 -6.59
C HIS A 232 -3.22 7.60 -7.97
N GLY A 233 -3.13 8.77 -8.61
CA GLY A 233 -2.48 8.91 -9.91
C GLY A 233 -0.98 8.65 -9.80
N ARG A 234 -0.32 9.31 -8.84
CA ARG A 234 1.12 9.15 -8.57
C ARG A 234 1.48 7.73 -8.10
N VAL A 235 0.61 7.10 -7.30
CA VAL A 235 0.76 5.68 -6.90
C VAL A 235 0.65 4.76 -8.11
N LEU A 236 -0.30 5.02 -9.00
CA LEU A 236 -0.48 4.22 -10.22
C LEU A 236 0.74 4.33 -11.15
N ASP A 237 1.26 5.54 -11.36
CA ASP A 237 2.45 5.79 -12.18
C ASP A 237 3.68 5.02 -11.64
N LEU A 238 3.88 5.06 -10.32
CA LEU A 238 4.98 4.33 -9.69
C LEU A 238 4.87 2.81 -9.86
N HIS A 239 3.65 2.29 -10.03
CA HIS A 239 3.38 0.85 -10.17
C HIS A 239 3.07 0.41 -11.60
N MET A 240 3.23 1.26 -12.63
CA MET A 240 2.91 0.93 -14.02
C MET A 240 3.56 -0.39 -14.50
N GLY A 241 4.82 -0.64 -14.16
CA GLY A 241 5.49 -1.90 -14.52
C GLY A 241 4.80 -3.15 -13.95
N LYS A 242 4.31 -3.06 -12.72
CA LYS A 242 3.56 -4.15 -12.06
C LYS A 242 2.19 -4.35 -12.70
N ILE A 243 1.54 -3.27 -13.14
CA ILE A 243 0.24 -3.31 -13.85
C ILE A 243 0.41 -4.01 -15.19
N VAL A 244 1.46 -3.69 -15.96
CA VAL A 244 1.75 -4.37 -17.23
C VAL A 244 1.97 -5.86 -17.02
N LEU A 245 2.75 -6.25 -16.00
CA LEU A 245 2.95 -7.65 -15.64
C LEU A 245 1.64 -8.35 -15.25
N PHE A 246 0.76 -7.66 -14.53
CA PHE A 246 -0.55 -8.15 -14.15
C PHE A 246 -1.43 -8.43 -15.39
N VAL A 247 -1.50 -7.48 -16.33
CA VAL A 247 -2.25 -7.66 -17.59
C VAL A 247 -1.70 -8.83 -18.40
N PHE A 248 -0.38 -8.96 -18.48
CA PHE A 248 0.26 -10.09 -19.14
C PHE A 248 -0.12 -11.44 -18.51
N ALA A 249 -0.08 -11.51 -17.17
CA ALA A 249 -0.49 -12.73 -16.44
C ALA A 249 -1.96 -13.11 -16.69
N MET A 250 -2.85 -12.12 -16.78
CA MET A 250 -4.25 -12.34 -17.13
C MET A 250 -4.41 -12.92 -18.54
N LEU A 251 -3.73 -12.36 -19.54
CA LEU A 251 -3.77 -12.85 -20.91
C LEU A 251 -3.23 -14.29 -21.02
N MET A 252 -2.13 -14.57 -20.33
CA MET A 252 -1.57 -15.94 -20.27
C MET A 252 -2.52 -16.94 -19.61
N THR A 253 -3.18 -16.55 -18.52
CA THR A 253 -4.18 -17.39 -17.86
C THR A 253 -5.37 -17.65 -18.77
N ALA A 254 -5.87 -16.64 -19.47
CA ALA A 254 -6.95 -16.79 -20.45
C ALA A 254 -6.58 -17.76 -21.56
N ALA A 255 -5.42 -17.61 -22.17
CA ALA A 255 -4.93 -18.47 -23.25
C ALA A 255 -4.74 -19.91 -22.78
N LEU A 256 -4.12 -20.10 -21.61
CA LEU A 256 -3.85 -21.43 -21.07
C LEU A 256 -5.15 -22.18 -20.71
N THR A 257 -6.06 -21.52 -19.98
CA THR A 257 -7.34 -22.13 -19.58
C THR A 257 -8.21 -22.44 -20.79
N HIS A 258 -8.24 -21.56 -21.78
CA HIS A 258 -8.95 -21.81 -23.06
C HIS A 258 -8.36 -23.02 -23.76
N MET A 259 -7.06 -23.10 -23.97
CA MET A 259 -6.36 -24.20 -24.64
C MET A 259 -6.58 -25.54 -23.91
N LEU A 260 -6.43 -25.55 -22.58
CA LEU A 260 -6.62 -26.78 -21.80
C LEU A 260 -8.06 -27.28 -21.88
N THR A 261 -9.04 -26.38 -21.69
CA THR A 261 -10.47 -26.75 -21.74
C THR A 261 -10.87 -27.23 -23.12
N PHE A 262 -10.46 -26.52 -24.17
CA PHE A 262 -10.75 -26.89 -25.55
C PHE A 262 -10.15 -28.28 -25.91
N ASN A 263 -8.88 -28.49 -25.56
CA ASN A 263 -8.20 -29.77 -25.77
C ASN A 263 -8.85 -30.91 -24.97
N TYR A 264 -9.26 -30.65 -23.73
CA TYR A 264 -9.98 -31.63 -22.91
C TYR A 264 -11.31 -32.02 -23.55
N LEU A 265 -12.14 -31.06 -23.97
CA LEU A 265 -13.42 -31.34 -24.63
C LEU A 265 -13.25 -32.09 -25.95
N ARG A 266 -12.23 -31.72 -26.75
CA ARG A 266 -11.90 -32.40 -28.01
C ARG A 266 -11.44 -33.83 -27.78
N ARG A 267 -10.57 -34.07 -26.79
CA ARG A 267 -10.12 -35.45 -26.44
C ARG A 267 -11.28 -36.33 -25.98
N ARG A 268 -12.19 -35.76 -25.17
CA ARG A 268 -13.36 -36.50 -24.68
C ARG A 268 -14.27 -37.03 -25.82
N ARG A 269 -14.27 -36.35 -26.97
CA ARG A 269 -15.05 -36.74 -28.16
C ARG A 269 -14.27 -37.61 -29.16
N SER A 270 -13.00 -37.85 -28.92
CA SER A 270 -12.24 -38.73 -29.80
C SER A 270 -12.82 -40.15 -29.77
N LEU A 271 -12.79 -40.81 -30.91
CA LEU A 271 -13.31 -42.18 -31.06
C LEU A 271 -12.70 -43.12 -30.00
N GLU A 272 -11.40 -43.04 -29.82
CA GLU A 272 -10.64 -43.82 -28.84
C GLU A 272 -11.16 -43.62 -27.39
N SER A 273 -11.39 -42.36 -26.99
CA SER A 273 -11.91 -42.04 -25.64
C SER A 273 -13.35 -42.54 -25.47
N ARG A 274 -14.21 -42.40 -26.50
CA ARG A 274 -15.61 -42.84 -26.51
C ARG A 274 -15.70 -44.37 -26.41
N VAL A 275 -14.94 -45.07 -27.21
CA VAL A 275 -14.89 -46.56 -27.22
C VAL A 275 -14.35 -47.06 -25.88
N SER A 276 -13.25 -46.51 -25.38
CA SER A 276 -12.67 -46.89 -24.08
C SER A 276 -13.65 -46.69 -22.91
N LYS A 277 -14.40 -45.59 -22.93
CA LYS A 277 -15.44 -45.31 -21.93
C LYS A 277 -16.60 -46.30 -22.07
N GLY A 278 -17.07 -46.53 -23.30
CA GLY A 278 -18.15 -47.50 -23.60
C GLY A 278 -17.85 -48.92 -23.16
N LEU A 279 -16.60 -49.38 -23.32
CA LEU A 279 -16.14 -50.67 -22.80
C LEU A 279 -16.24 -50.76 -21.28
N LYS A 280 -15.80 -49.71 -20.55
CA LYS A 280 -15.88 -49.67 -19.09
C LYS A 280 -17.31 -49.62 -18.56
N GLU A 281 -18.21 -48.97 -19.30
CA GLU A 281 -19.60 -48.78 -18.92
C GLU A 281 -20.52 -49.88 -19.47
N HIS A 282 -19.98 -50.93 -20.13
CA HIS A 282 -20.72 -52.05 -20.73
C HIS A 282 -21.81 -51.59 -21.70
N LYS A 283 -21.54 -50.55 -22.52
CA LYS A 283 -22.52 -49.99 -23.48
C LYS A 283 -22.47 -50.62 -24.87
N PHE A 284 -21.68 -51.65 -25.04
CA PHE A 284 -21.66 -52.44 -26.28
C PHE A 284 -22.76 -53.46 -26.28
N TYR A 285 -23.47 -53.54 -27.39
CA TYR A 285 -24.48 -54.55 -27.62
C TYR A 285 -24.30 -55.18 -29.01
N CYS A 286 -24.89 -56.37 -29.22
CA CYS A 286 -24.80 -57.06 -30.47
C CYS A 286 -26.18 -57.11 -31.19
N LEU A 287 -26.15 -56.85 -32.49
CA LEU A 287 -27.26 -57.13 -33.39
C LEU A 287 -26.93 -58.41 -34.16
N TYR A 288 -27.93 -59.19 -34.38
CA TYR A 288 -27.78 -60.44 -35.10
C TYR A 288 -28.47 -60.31 -36.45
N GLN A 289 -27.72 -60.51 -37.56
CA GLN A 289 -28.26 -60.53 -38.92
C GLN A 289 -28.33 -61.96 -39.40
N PRO A 290 -29.54 -62.53 -39.59
CA PRO A 290 -29.67 -63.93 -39.95
C PRO A 290 -29.27 -64.19 -41.41
N PHE A 291 -28.59 -65.29 -41.63
CA PHE A 291 -28.41 -65.89 -42.98
C PHE A 291 -29.50 -66.86 -43.21
N VAL A 292 -30.23 -66.71 -44.32
CA VAL A 292 -31.36 -67.57 -44.73
C VAL A 292 -30.97 -68.32 -45.95
N ASP A 293 -31.16 -69.62 -45.91
CA ASP A 293 -31.08 -70.49 -47.09
C ASP A 293 -32.24 -70.13 -48.04
N LEU A 294 -31.92 -69.72 -49.27
CA LEU A 294 -32.90 -69.25 -50.25
C LEU A 294 -33.78 -70.35 -50.80
N GLN A 295 -33.37 -71.62 -50.68
CA GLN A 295 -34.17 -72.77 -51.18
C GLN A 295 -35.17 -73.28 -50.14
N THR A 296 -34.78 -73.29 -48.89
CA THR A 296 -35.57 -73.83 -47.79
C THR A 296 -36.22 -72.74 -46.89
N GLY A 297 -35.85 -71.50 -47.05
CA GLY A 297 -36.34 -70.44 -46.20
C GLY A 297 -35.89 -70.52 -44.73
N LYS A 298 -35.00 -71.43 -44.38
CA LYS A 298 -34.56 -71.68 -43.02
C LYS A 298 -33.34 -70.82 -42.69
N VAL A 299 -33.28 -70.33 -41.44
CA VAL A 299 -32.09 -69.65 -40.90
C VAL A 299 -30.98 -70.66 -40.67
N ILE A 300 -29.83 -70.49 -41.34
CA ILE A 300 -28.67 -71.39 -41.31
C ILE A 300 -27.50 -70.86 -40.51
N GLY A 301 -27.56 -69.56 -40.10
CA GLY A 301 -26.54 -68.88 -39.30
C GLY A 301 -26.91 -67.45 -39.04
N CYS A 302 -26.07 -66.74 -38.32
CA CYS A 302 -26.20 -65.28 -38.14
C CYS A 302 -24.83 -64.61 -38.10
N GLU A 303 -24.79 -63.43 -38.63
CA GLU A 303 -23.67 -62.49 -38.38
C GLU A 303 -23.92 -61.75 -37.10
N VAL A 304 -22.87 -61.56 -36.25
CA VAL A 304 -22.92 -60.80 -35.01
C VAL A 304 -22.29 -59.46 -35.28
N LEU A 305 -23.11 -58.42 -35.24
CA LEU A 305 -22.71 -57.06 -35.52
C LEU A 305 -22.61 -56.27 -34.18
N SER A 306 -21.39 -55.90 -33.76
CA SER A 306 -21.20 -55.10 -32.63
C SER A 306 -21.78 -53.69 -32.88
N ARG A 307 -22.44 -53.10 -31.85
CA ARG A 307 -23.00 -51.76 -31.86
C ARG A 307 -22.67 -51.08 -30.59
N PHE A 308 -22.39 -49.76 -30.70
CA PHE A 308 -22.15 -48.90 -29.58
C PHE A 308 -22.84 -47.57 -29.81
N GLU A 309 -23.48 -47.07 -28.78
CA GLU A 309 -24.14 -45.77 -28.79
C GLU A 309 -23.87 -45.02 -27.46
N ASP A 310 -23.54 -43.77 -27.56
CA ASP A 310 -23.36 -42.90 -26.42
C ASP A 310 -24.06 -41.54 -26.62
N GLU A 311 -23.79 -40.59 -25.72
CA GLU A 311 -24.31 -39.22 -25.75
C GLU A 311 -23.97 -38.43 -27.05
N PHE A 312 -23.02 -38.91 -27.85
CA PHE A 312 -22.58 -38.30 -29.10
C PHE A 312 -23.11 -39.03 -30.34
N GLY A 313 -23.93 -40.03 -30.15
CA GLY A 313 -24.56 -40.85 -31.21
C GLY A 313 -23.88 -42.19 -31.44
N PRO A 314 -24.45 -43.01 -32.35
CA PRO A 314 -23.96 -44.35 -32.65
C PRO A 314 -22.59 -44.31 -33.31
N ILE A 315 -21.77 -45.34 -33.03
CA ILE A 315 -20.49 -45.61 -33.71
C ILE A 315 -20.65 -46.95 -34.44
N TYR A 316 -20.34 -46.95 -35.72
CA TYR A 316 -20.38 -48.15 -36.57
C TYR A 316 -18.97 -48.75 -36.73
N PRO A 317 -18.83 -50.03 -36.95
CA PRO A 317 -17.52 -50.72 -37.02
C PRO A 317 -16.60 -50.22 -38.12
N ASP A 318 -17.13 -49.55 -39.12
CA ASP A 318 -16.46 -48.99 -40.29
C ASP A 318 -16.06 -47.51 -40.16
N GLU A 319 -16.31 -46.91 -39.01
CA GLU A 319 -15.84 -45.56 -38.62
C GLU A 319 -14.58 -45.63 -37.73
#